data_3aeb254d5f9ccb6d2b0633e523403515
#
_entry.id   3aeb254d5f9ccb6d2b0633e523403515
#
_cell.length_a   1.000
_cell.length_b   1.000
_cell.length_c   1.000
_cell.angle_alpha   90.00
_cell.angle_beta   90.00
_cell.angle_gamma   90.00
#
_symmetry.space_group_name_H-M   'P 1'
#
loop_
_entity.id
_entity.type
_entity.pdbx_description
1 polymer ?
#
loop_
_entity_poly.entity_id
_entity_poly.type
_entity_poly.pdbx_seq_one_letter_code
_entity_poly.pdbx_strand_id
1 'polypeptide(L)'
;MDTFRNGDLVFDVTDAGPADGPVVVLAHGFPQFKDSWDEVITQLTAQGYRCLAPNQRGYSPGARPSRRRDYRLPLLVSDLHALIDASGADKVHLVGHDWGSVAVWAYANAHPERLASLSPMAVPHPAAFLKALATSNQFFSSWYIYAFQTPWLPERIMLGDGTQWHKLSKRLQDSGQTRRNADRDAQRMAQDGTLTAAVKWYRAMLLGNPKSFTTRTTVPTMFFWGDQDQFCKPAGALACGNYVDAPYRFERFYGGSHWLPEEQPDLVSKLLLEHFANYPV
;
A
#
# COMPACT_ATOMS: atom_id res chain seq x y z
N MET A 1 6.08 -8.97 -17.67
CA MET A 1 5.51 -10.25 -17.09
C MET A 1 4.06 -10.01 -16.70
N ASP A 2 3.18 -11.04 -16.83
CA ASP A 2 1.77 -10.90 -16.41
C ASP A 2 1.53 -11.47 -15.01
N THR A 3 2.45 -12.35 -14.56
CA THR A 3 2.40 -12.97 -13.24
C THR A 3 3.80 -13.21 -12.69
N PHE A 4 3.89 -13.29 -11.35
CA PHE A 4 5.07 -13.82 -10.65
C PHE A 4 4.67 -14.82 -9.58
N ARG A 5 5.64 -15.52 -8.98
CA ARG A 5 5.40 -16.56 -7.97
C ARG A 5 6.17 -16.28 -6.68
N ASN A 6 5.54 -16.64 -5.56
CA ASN A 6 6.22 -16.82 -4.28
C ASN A 6 5.77 -18.18 -3.70
N GLY A 7 6.61 -19.20 -3.81
CA GLY A 7 6.23 -20.58 -3.56
C GLY A 7 5.08 -21.02 -4.46
N ASP A 8 4.02 -21.55 -3.85
CA ASP A 8 2.82 -22.01 -4.57
C ASP A 8 1.87 -20.87 -4.97
N LEU A 9 2.08 -19.66 -4.46
CA LEU A 9 1.21 -18.52 -4.75
C LEU A 9 1.57 -17.88 -6.10
N VAL A 10 0.54 -17.53 -6.85
CA VAL A 10 0.63 -16.85 -8.15
C VAL A 10 -0.04 -15.49 -8.04
N PHE A 11 0.70 -14.45 -8.38
CA PHE A 11 0.27 -13.06 -8.30
C PHE A 11 0.14 -12.46 -9.69
N ASP A 12 -0.99 -11.80 -9.95
CA ASP A 12 -1.14 -10.98 -11.15
C ASP A 12 -0.33 -9.69 -10.98
N VAL A 13 0.35 -9.26 -12.01
CA VAL A 13 1.14 -8.02 -12.01
C VAL A 13 0.91 -7.24 -13.30
N THR A 14 0.88 -5.91 -13.20
CA THR A 14 1.09 -5.03 -14.35
C THR A 14 2.58 -4.78 -14.45
N ASP A 15 3.19 -5.14 -15.60
CA ASP A 15 4.59 -4.86 -15.95
C ASP A 15 4.57 -3.98 -17.18
N ALA A 16 4.87 -2.71 -17.03
CA ALA A 16 4.75 -1.69 -18.06
C ALA A 16 6.01 -0.83 -18.15
N GLY A 17 6.32 -0.35 -19.34
CA GLY A 17 7.51 0.46 -19.65
C GLY A 17 8.64 -0.36 -20.27
N PRO A 18 9.81 0.27 -20.52
CA PRO A 18 10.94 -0.40 -21.13
C PRO A 18 11.52 -1.49 -20.23
N ALA A 19 11.82 -2.65 -20.80
CA ALA A 19 12.27 -3.83 -20.04
C ALA A 19 13.60 -3.61 -19.30
N ASP A 20 14.43 -2.73 -19.82
CA ASP A 20 15.75 -2.32 -19.30
C ASP A 20 15.71 -1.00 -18.50
N GLY A 21 14.52 -0.41 -18.32
CA GLY A 21 14.36 0.81 -17.53
C GLY A 21 14.53 0.58 -16.02
N PRO A 22 14.89 1.64 -15.27
CA PRO A 22 14.91 1.59 -13.80
C PRO A 22 13.58 1.09 -13.25
N VAL A 23 13.62 0.10 -12.33
CA VAL A 23 12.41 -0.57 -11.84
C VAL A 23 11.77 0.20 -10.70
N VAL A 24 10.46 0.42 -10.83
CA VAL A 24 9.58 0.97 -9.79
C VAL A 24 8.54 -0.09 -9.39
N VAL A 25 8.50 -0.48 -8.13
CA VAL A 25 7.45 -1.37 -7.60
C VAL A 25 6.39 -0.54 -6.90
N LEU A 26 5.11 -0.75 -7.24
CA LEU A 26 3.96 0.04 -6.81
C LEU A 26 2.96 -0.85 -6.05
N ALA A 27 2.99 -0.81 -4.72
CA ALA A 27 2.15 -1.63 -3.86
C ALA A 27 0.86 -0.89 -3.46
N HIS A 28 -0.30 -1.40 -3.89
CA HIS A 28 -1.62 -0.83 -3.57
C HIS A 28 -2.05 -1.10 -2.12
N GLY A 29 -3.12 -0.43 -1.68
CA GLY A 29 -3.75 -0.63 -0.37
C GLY A 29 -5.12 -1.30 -0.40
N PHE A 30 -5.81 -1.25 0.75
CA PHE A 30 -7.17 -1.74 0.91
C PHE A 30 -8.18 -0.62 0.61
N PRO A 31 -9.25 -0.85 -0.13
CA PRO A 31 -9.63 -2.09 -0.84
C PRO A 31 -9.28 -2.04 -2.34
N GLN A 32 -8.21 -1.33 -2.71
CA GLN A 32 -7.78 -1.11 -4.07
C GLN A 32 -7.05 -2.33 -4.66
N PHE A 33 -6.76 -2.25 -5.96
CA PHE A 33 -6.03 -3.24 -6.74
C PHE A 33 -4.89 -2.55 -7.50
N LYS A 34 -4.11 -3.33 -8.25
CA LYS A 34 -2.96 -2.84 -9.03
C LYS A 34 -3.27 -1.67 -9.96
N ASP A 35 -4.49 -1.61 -10.49
CA ASP A 35 -4.95 -0.57 -11.40
C ASP A 35 -5.26 0.79 -10.73
N SER A 36 -5.17 0.88 -9.40
CA SER A 36 -5.12 2.18 -8.72
C SER A 36 -3.88 3.01 -9.08
N TRP A 37 -2.90 2.38 -9.71
CA TRP A 37 -1.65 3.00 -10.15
C TRP A 37 -1.62 3.33 -11.65
N ASP A 38 -2.67 3.02 -12.45
CA ASP A 38 -2.63 3.10 -13.92
C ASP A 38 -2.22 4.48 -14.44
N GLU A 39 -2.73 5.57 -13.84
CA GLU A 39 -2.38 6.93 -14.25
C GLU A 39 -0.93 7.29 -13.86
N VAL A 40 -0.48 6.87 -12.69
CA VAL A 40 0.92 7.04 -12.26
C VAL A 40 1.86 6.21 -13.13
N ILE A 41 1.52 4.95 -13.43
CA ILE A 41 2.29 4.07 -14.33
C ILE A 41 2.46 4.73 -15.69
N THR A 42 1.37 5.29 -16.26
CA THR A 42 1.42 5.96 -17.57
C THR A 42 2.46 7.07 -17.58
N GLN A 43 2.55 7.86 -16.52
CA GLN A 43 3.48 8.99 -16.45
C GLN A 43 4.93 8.54 -16.19
N LEU A 44 5.14 7.55 -15.31
CA LEU A 44 6.47 7.05 -15.02
C LEU A 44 7.09 6.32 -16.22
N THR A 45 6.28 5.51 -16.92
CA THR A 45 6.74 4.80 -18.13
C THR A 45 7.08 5.75 -19.27
N ALA A 46 6.36 6.86 -19.40
CA ALA A 46 6.70 7.92 -20.37
C ALA A 46 8.06 8.58 -20.08
N GLN A 47 8.59 8.45 -18.86
CA GLN A 47 9.92 8.91 -18.46
C GLN A 47 10.97 7.78 -18.42
N GLY A 48 10.66 6.63 -19.02
CA GLY A 48 11.60 5.53 -19.19
C GLY A 48 11.71 4.56 -17.99
N TYR A 49 10.84 4.66 -16.98
CA TYR A 49 10.81 3.70 -15.87
C TYR A 49 10.02 2.44 -16.24
N ARG A 50 10.46 1.30 -15.70
CA ARG A 50 9.69 0.05 -15.74
C ARG A 50 8.89 -0.08 -14.44
N CYS A 51 7.56 -0.10 -14.55
CA CYS A 51 6.65 -0.13 -13.43
C CYS A 51 6.07 -1.53 -13.21
N LEU A 52 6.18 -2.05 -12.00
CA LEU A 52 5.64 -3.33 -11.56
C LEU A 52 4.59 -3.08 -10.48
N ALA A 53 3.31 -3.28 -10.80
CA ALA A 53 2.22 -3.14 -9.85
C ALA A 53 1.52 -4.50 -9.65
N PRO A 54 1.72 -5.19 -8.52
CA PRO A 54 1.07 -6.47 -8.26
C PRO A 54 -0.34 -6.29 -7.69
N ASN A 55 -1.26 -7.22 -8.00
CA ASN A 55 -2.34 -7.51 -7.08
C ASN A 55 -1.75 -8.29 -5.90
N GLN A 56 -1.71 -7.69 -4.73
CA GLN A 56 -1.03 -8.27 -3.57
C GLN A 56 -1.74 -9.51 -3.01
N ARG A 57 -1.16 -10.15 -2.01
CA ARG A 57 -1.70 -11.34 -1.33
C ARG A 57 -3.15 -11.11 -0.87
N GLY A 58 -4.05 -12.01 -1.24
CA GLY A 58 -5.49 -11.89 -0.98
C GLY A 58 -6.27 -11.23 -2.12
N TYR A 59 -5.62 -10.47 -2.99
CA TYR A 59 -6.23 -9.78 -4.12
C TYR A 59 -6.10 -10.57 -5.43
N SER A 60 -4.92 -11.13 -5.72
CA SER A 60 -4.77 -12.10 -6.81
C SER A 60 -5.49 -13.40 -6.49
N PRO A 61 -6.33 -13.95 -7.39
CA PRO A 61 -7.03 -15.22 -7.18
C PRO A 61 -6.09 -16.39 -6.83
N GLY A 62 -4.91 -16.44 -7.47
CA GLY A 62 -3.87 -17.44 -7.22
C GLY A 62 -3.06 -17.23 -5.92
N ALA A 63 -3.33 -16.16 -5.16
CA ALA A 63 -2.59 -15.81 -3.95
C ALA A 63 -3.53 -15.52 -2.76
N ARG A 64 -4.53 -16.40 -2.54
CA ARG A 64 -5.53 -16.29 -1.45
C ARG A 64 -5.44 -17.45 -0.45
N PRO A 65 -4.36 -17.55 0.35
CA PRO A 65 -4.27 -18.60 1.35
C PRO A 65 -5.42 -18.52 2.36
N SER A 66 -5.86 -19.70 2.87
CA SER A 66 -7.04 -19.76 3.72
C SER A 66 -6.82 -19.28 5.14
N ARG A 67 -5.59 -19.46 5.67
CA ARG A 67 -5.29 -19.22 7.08
C ARG A 67 -4.90 -17.77 7.34
N ARG A 68 -5.41 -17.14 8.41
CA ARG A 68 -5.06 -15.78 8.85
C ARG A 68 -3.55 -15.57 9.01
N ARG A 69 -2.82 -16.56 9.56
CA ARG A 69 -1.37 -16.47 9.78
C ARG A 69 -0.55 -16.32 8.50
N ASP A 70 -1.14 -16.68 7.35
CA ASP A 70 -0.46 -16.59 6.05
C ASP A 70 -0.49 -15.17 5.46
N TYR A 71 -1.08 -14.21 6.19
CA TYR A 71 -1.14 -12.78 5.87
C TYR A 71 -0.28 -11.91 6.81
N ARG A 72 0.61 -12.52 7.60
CA ARG A 72 1.53 -11.79 8.46
C ARG A 72 2.51 -10.95 7.65
N LEU A 73 2.89 -9.80 8.19
CA LEU A 73 3.73 -8.82 7.51
C LEU A 73 5.04 -9.40 6.91
N PRO A 74 5.78 -10.32 7.56
CA PRO A 74 6.96 -10.93 6.93
C PRO A 74 6.65 -11.69 5.63
N LEU A 75 5.44 -12.24 5.48
CA LEU A 75 5.04 -12.92 4.25
C LEU A 75 4.67 -11.93 3.13
N LEU A 76 4.13 -10.76 3.49
CA LEU A 76 3.89 -9.67 2.54
C LEU A 76 5.23 -9.09 2.04
N VAL A 77 6.21 -8.96 2.94
CA VAL A 77 7.59 -8.60 2.59
C VAL A 77 8.21 -9.63 1.64
N SER A 78 8.01 -10.92 1.92
CA SER A 78 8.48 -12.01 1.04
C SER A 78 7.85 -11.97 -0.35
N ASP A 79 6.58 -11.53 -0.48
CA ASP A 79 5.92 -11.37 -1.79
C ASP A 79 6.54 -10.24 -2.60
N LEU A 80 6.82 -9.10 -1.96
CA LEU A 80 7.52 -7.99 -2.61
C LEU A 80 8.95 -8.38 -3.01
N HIS A 81 9.64 -9.16 -2.16
CA HIS A 81 10.98 -9.66 -2.46
C HIS A 81 10.98 -10.56 -3.70
N ALA A 82 10.03 -11.50 -3.76
CA ALA A 82 9.88 -12.38 -4.92
C ALA A 82 9.55 -11.60 -6.22
N LEU A 83 8.77 -10.52 -6.14
CA LEU A 83 8.51 -9.65 -7.29
C LEU A 83 9.78 -8.91 -7.74
N ILE A 84 10.55 -8.37 -6.79
CA ILE A 84 11.81 -7.66 -7.08
C ILE A 84 12.82 -8.63 -7.69
N ASP A 85 12.94 -9.84 -7.17
CA ASP A 85 13.81 -10.86 -7.77
C ASP A 85 13.36 -11.25 -9.18
N ALA A 86 12.05 -11.43 -9.39
CA ALA A 86 11.49 -11.73 -10.71
C ALA A 86 11.68 -10.59 -11.73
N SER A 87 11.88 -9.35 -11.27
CA SER A 87 12.19 -8.22 -12.15
C SER A 87 13.59 -8.28 -12.76
N GLY A 88 14.51 -8.98 -12.08
CA GLY A 88 15.94 -9.04 -12.41
C GLY A 88 16.74 -7.82 -11.95
N ALA A 89 16.12 -6.86 -11.26
CA ALA A 89 16.80 -5.65 -10.79
C ALA A 89 17.54 -5.90 -9.46
N ASP A 90 18.76 -5.37 -9.33
CA ASP A 90 19.51 -5.40 -8.07
C ASP A 90 18.90 -4.48 -7.03
N LYS A 91 18.53 -3.27 -7.46
CA LYS A 91 17.82 -2.26 -6.65
C LYS A 91 16.61 -1.74 -7.38
N VAL A 92 15.63 -1.26 -6.61
CA VAL A 92 14.40 -0.68 -7.14
C VAL A 92 14.01 0.58 -6.38
N HIS A 93 13.15 1.40 -6.99
CA HIS A 93 12.34 2.36 -6.26
C HIS A 93 11.09 1.65 -5.74
N LEU A 94 10.81 1.77 -4.45
CA LEU A 94 9.69 1.09 -3.83
C LEU A 94 8.64 2.10 -3.34
N VAL A 95 7.44 1.99 -3.88
CA VAL A 95 6.30 2.89 -3.62
C VAL A 95 5.15 2.08 -3.02
N GLY A 96 4.46 2.62 -2.01
CA GLY A 96 3.32 1.93 -1.42
C GLY A 96 2.26 2.89 -0.91
N HIS A 97 1.00 2.51 -1.06
CA HIS A 97 -0.15 3.27 -0.58
C HIS A 97 -0.95 2.44 0.44
N ASP A 98 -1.42 3.05 1.52
CA ASP A 98 -2.24 2.44 2.58
C ASP A 98 -1.58 1.16 3.14
N TRP A 99 -2.17 -0.03 3.00
CA TRP A 99 -1.53 -1.30 3.37
C TRP A 99 -0.26 -1.59 2.58
N GLY A 100 -0.18 -1.14 1.32
CA GLY A 100 1.06 -1.14 0.56
C GLY A 100 2.14 -0.31 1.24
N SER A 101 1.79 0.86 1.83
CA SER A 101 2.72 1.65 2.64
C SER A 101 3.26 0.86 3.84
N VAL A 102 2.39 0.14 4.56
CA VAL A 102 2.83 -0.73 5.68
C VAL A 102 3.81 -1.81 5.20
N ALA A 103 3.52 -2.44 4.05
CA ALA A 103 4.38 -3.48 3.48
C ALA A 103 5.74 -2.94 3.03
N VAL A 104 5.77 -1.76 2.37
CA VAL A 104 7.04 -1.17 1.89
C VAL A 104 7.90 -0.62 3.03
N TRP A 105 7.32 -0.07 4.10
CA TRP A 105 8.06 0.25 5.32
C TRP A 105 8.75 -0.98 5.92
N ALA A 106 8.01 -2.09 6.02
CA ALA A 106 8.55 -3.34 6.53
C ALA A 106 9.63 -3.91 5.61
N TYR A 107 9.44 -3.81 4.29
CA TYR A 107 10.44 -4.23 3.30
C TYR A 107 11.73 -3.42 3.43
N ALA A 108 11.64 -2.10 3.52
CA ALA A 108 12.79 -1.21 3.66
C ALA A 108 13.62 -1.50 4.93
N ASN A 109 12.96 -1.97 5.99
CA ASN A 109 13.64 -2.35 7.23
C ASN A 109 14.26 -3.76 7.16
N ALA A 110 13.76 -4.64 6.29
CA ALA A 110 14.26 -6.01 6.13
C ALA A 110 15.35 -6.13 5.04
N HIS A 111 15.23 -5.34 3.97
CA HIS A 111 16.05 -5.41 2.76
C HIS A 111 16.44 -4.01 2.25
N PRO A 112 17.05 -3.14 3.09
CA PRO A 112 17.42 -1.79 2.68
C PRO A 112 18.38 -1.77 1.49
N GLU A 113 19.24 -2.79 1.36
CA GLU A 113 20.23 -2.94 0.28
C GLU A 113 19.60 -3.09 -1.11
N ARG A 114 18.33 -3.54 -1.19
CA ARG A 114 17.59 -3.74 -2.42
C ARG A 114 16.84 -2.47 -2.88
N LEU A 115 16.97 -1.36 -2.15
CA LEU A 115 16.24 -0.13 -2.44
C LEU A 115 17.18 1.03 -2.77
N ALA A 116 16.85 1.75 -3.84
CA ALA A 116 17.42 3.06 -4.15
C ALA A 116 16.66 4.15 -3.40
N SER A 117 15.33 4.06 -3.35
CA SER A 117 14.48 4.98 -2.61
C SER A 117 13.17 4.33 -2.15
N LEU A 118 12.53 4.97 -1.17
CA LEU A 118 11.26 4.55 -0.58
C LEU A 118 10.26 5.70 -0.64
N SER A 119 9.03 5.41 -1.12
CA SER A 119 7.95 6.41 -1.23
C SER A 119 6.63 5.86 -0.67
N PRO A 120 6.45 5.83 0.66
CA PRO A 120 5.20 5.42 1.28
C PRO A 120 4.17 6.55 1.24
N MET A 121 2.88 6.20 1.10
CA MET A 121 1.77 7.16 0.99
C MET A 121 0.65 6.85 1.97
N ALA A 122 0.05 7.88 2.52
CA ALA A 122 -1.04 7.90 3.48
C ALA A 122 -0.67 7.31 4.85
N VAL A 123 -0.25 6.04 4.94
CA VAL A 123 0.09 5.41 6.22
C VAL A 123 1.54 5.68 6.60
N PRO A 124 1.78 6.39 7.74
CA PRO A 124 3.11 6.75 8.19
C PRO A 124 3.89 5.54 8.70
N HIS A 125 5.16 5.75 9.04
CA HIS A 125 6.00 4.73 9.66
C HIS A 125 5.27 4.04 10.83
N PRO A 126 5.29 2.70 10.92
CA PRO A 126 4.50 1.96 11.91
C PRO A 126 4.70 2.42 13.36
N ALA A 127 5.92 2.81 13.76
CA ALA A 127 6.17 3.35 15.08
C ALA A 127 5.50 4.73 15.29
N ALA A 128 5.48 5.59 14.27
CA ALA A 128 4.78 6.88 14.32
C ALA A 128 3.27 6.67 14.45
N PHE A 129 2.71 5.71 13.69
CA PHE A 129 1.30 5.34 13.77
C PHE A 129 0.92 4.80 15.15
N LEU A 130 1.69 3.87 15.70
CA LEU A 130 1.45 3.31 17.04
C LEU A 130 1.53 4.39 18.14
N LYS A 131 2.51 5.31 18.04
CA LYS A 131 2.58 6.45 18.95
C LYS A 131 1.33 7.34 18.82
N ALA A 132 0.90 7.64 17.59
CA ALA A 132 -0.29 8.44 17.34
C ALA A 132 -1.58 7.78 17.87
N LEU A 133 -1.71 6.46 17.76
CA LEU A 133 -2.81 5.70 18.37
C LEU A 133 -2.88 5.90 19.89
N ALA A 134 -1.73 5.97 20.56
CA ALA A 134 -1.67 6.11 22.01
C ALA A 134 -1.81 7.57 22.51
N THR A 135 -1.50 8.56 21.67
CA THR A 135 -1.34 9.96 22.13
C THR A 135 -2.22 10.99 21.40
N SER A 136 -3.07 10.55 20.48
CA SER A 136 -3.89 11.47 19.66
C SER A 136 -5.27 10.89 19.35
N ASN A 137 -6.07 11.63 18.57
CA ASN A 137 -7.36 11.20 18.06
C ASN A 137 -7.28 10.10 16.98
N GLN A 138 -6.08 9.65 16.61
CA GLN A 138 -5.88 8.53 15.67
C GLN A 138 -6.61 7.27 16.14
N PHE A 139 -6.66 7.01 17.45
CA PHE A 139 -7.39 5.89 18.02
C PHE A 139 -8.86 5.83 17.56
N PHE A 140 -9.55 6.98 17.60
CA PHE A 140 -10.96 7.04 17.17
C PHE A 140 -11.11 6.87 15.65
N SER A 141 -10.19 7.40 14.85
CA SER A 141 -10.21 7.24 13.39
C SER A 141 -9.89 5.80 12.96
N SER A 142 -9.20 5.03 13.81
CA SER A 142 -8.80 3.64 13.56
C SER A 142 -9.79 2.60 14.09
N TRP A 143 -11.00 2.99 14.54
CA TRP A 143 -12.00 2.09 15.12
C TRP A 143 -12.30 0.86 14.23
N TYR A 144 -12.28 1.06 12.92
CA TYR A 144 -12.55 0.00 11.95
C TYR A 144 -11.52 -1.14 12.00
N ILE A 145 -10.27 -0.86 12.38
CA ILE A 145 -9.22 -1.88 12.56
C ILE A 145 -9.64 -2.88 13.64
N TYR A 146 -10.24 -2.40 14.71
CA TYR A 146 -10.77 -3.26 15.79
C TYR A 146 -12.03 -4.00 15.34
N ALA A 147 -12.93 -3.34 14.62
CA ALA A 147 -14.12 -3.97 14.05
C ALA A 147 -13.75 -5.11 13.08
N PHE A 148 -12.66 -4.96 12.31
CA PHE A 148 -12.19 -5.96 11.36
C PHE A 148 -11.62 -7.22 12.01
N GLN A 149 -11.32 -7.19 13.32
CA GLN A 149 -10.94 -8.40 14.04
C GLN A 149 -12.12 -9.37 14.24
N THR A 150 -13.36 -8.86 14.20
CA THR A 150 -14.56 -9.66 14.40
C THR A 150 -14.83 -10.53 13.16
N PRO A 151 -15.06 -11.85 13.31
CA PRO A 151 -15.44 -12.71 12.18
C PRO A 151 -16.75 -12.23 11.54
N TRP A 152 -16.84 -12.29 10.23
CA TRP A 152 -17.99 -11.98 9.33
C TRP A 152 -18.53 -10.53 9.42
N LEU A 153 -18.27 -9.80 10.49
CA LEU A 153 -18.83 -8.47 10.70
C LEU A 153 -18.38 -7.46 9.63
N PRO A 154 -17.08 -7.34 9.31
CA PRO A 154 -16.61 -6.43 8.25
C PRO A 154 -17.23 -6.75 6.90
N GLU A 155 -17.21 -8.03 6.52
CA GLU A 155 -17.76 -8.51 5.27
C GLU A 155 -19.26 -8.17 5.16
N ARG A 156 -20.02 -8.40 6.24
CA ARG A 156 -21.46 -8.09 6.28
C ARG A 156 -21.76 -6.60 6.28
N ILE A 157 -20.95 -5.79 6.97
CA ILE A 157 -21.09 -4.32 6.96
C ILE A 157 -20.80 -3.75 5.58
N MET A 158 -19.79 -4.27 4.87
CA MET A 158 -19.33 -3.75 3.59
C MET A 158 -20.16 -4.25 2.41
N LEU A 159 -20.52 -5.52 2.39
CA LEU A 159 -21.16 -6.16 1.25
C LEU A 159 -22.53 -6.76 1.55
N GLY A 160 -23.04 -6.66 2.80
CA GLY A 160 -24.33 -7.23 3.20
C GLY A 160 -24.33 -8.76 3.08
N ASP A 161 -25.11 -9.29 2.17
CA ASP A 161 -25.18 -10.72 1.82
C ASP A 161 -24.09 -11.16 0.82
N GLY A 162 -23.15 -10.29 0.51
CA GLY A 162 -22.07 -10.51 -0.48
C GLY A 162 -22.35 -9.86 -1.84
N THR A 163 -23.57 -9.43 -2.11
CA THR A 163 -23.95 -8.84 -3.41
C THR A 163 -24.07 -7.30 -3.39
N GLN A 164 -24.11 -6.71 -2.21
CA GLN A 164 -24.39 -5.29 -2.02
C GLN A 164 -23.12 -4.40 -2.11
N TRP A 165 -22.34 -4.60 -3.18
CA TRP A 165 -21.11 -3.85 -3.42
C TRP A 165 -21.31 -2.31 -3.40
N HIS A 166 -22.48 -1.81 -3.75
CA HIS A 166 -22.81 -0.39 -3.71
C HIS A 166 -22.71 0.23 -2.31
N LYS A 167 -22.85 -0.58 -1.25
CA LYS A 167 -22.60 -0.11 0.15
C LYS A 167 -21.14 0.22 0.38
N LEU A 168 -20.25 -0.61 -0.11
CA LEU A 168 -18.81 -0.35 -0.05
C LEU A 168 -18.45 0.83 -0.94
N SER A 169 -18.95 0.86 -2.20
CA SER A 169 -18.73 1.98 -3.12
C SER A 169 -19.13 3.32 -2.51
N LYS A 170 -20.32 3.39 -1.88
CA LYS A 170 -20.73 4.63 -1.21
C LYS A 170 -19.75 5.06 -0.11
N ARG A 171 -19.27 4.14 0.71
CA ARG A 171 -18.29 4.45 1.78
C ARG A 171 -16.97 4.96 1.22
N LEU A 172 -16.51 4.38 0.11
CA LEU A 172 -15.30 4.82 -0.59
C LEU A 172 -15.48 6.23 -1.17
N GLN A 173 -16.64 6.53 -1.77
CA GLN A 173 -16.99 7.87 -2.24
C GLN A 173 -17.04 8.87 -1.09
N ASP A 174 -17.67 8.51 0.03
CA ASP A 174 -17.76 9.35 1.24
C ASP A 174 -16.36 9.63 1.85
N SER A 175 -15.35 8.81 1.55
CA SER A 175 -13.95 8.99 1.97
C SER A 175 -13.05 9.69 0.95
N GLY A 176 -13.60 10.09 -0.21
CA GLY A 176 -12.89 10.90 -1.21
C GLY A 176 -12.64 10.22 -2.56
N GLN A 177 -12.89 8.91 -2.72
CA GLN A 177 -12.75 8.28 -4.04
C GLN A 177 -13.80 8.81 -5.04
N THR A 178 -13.41 8.90 -6.31
CA THR A 178 -14.37 9.13 -7.39
C THR A 178 -15.34 7.95 -7.46
N ARG A 179 -16.57 8.22 -7.94
CA ARG A 179 -17.56 7.15 -8.14
C ARG A 179 -17.03 6.01 -9.00
N ARG A 180 -16.32 6.34 -10.10
CA ARG A 180 -15.74 5.35 -11.01
C ARG A 180 -14.81 4.38 -10.28
N ASN A 181 -13.88 4.90 -9.50
CA ASN A 181 -12.87 4.11 -8.78
C ASN A 181 -13.54 3.32 -7.64
N ALA A 182 -14.43 3.95 -6.88
CA ALA A 182 -15.17 3.32 -5.80
C ALA A 182 -16.05 2.16 -6.29
N ASP A 183 -16.74 2.32 -7.43
CA ASP A 183 -17.56 1.26 -8.04
C ASP A 183 -16.68 0.10 -8.51
N ARG A 184 -15.56 0.38 -9.19
CA ARG A 184 -14.59 -0.62 -9.63
C ARG A 184 -14.07 -1.47 -8.46
N ASP A 185 -13.58 -0.81 -7.42
CA ASP A 185 -12.96 -1.50 -6.27
C ASP A 185 -14.00 -2.30 -5.48
N ALA A 186 -15.18 -1.72 -5.27
CA ALA A 186 -16.26 -2.38 -4.55
C ALA A 186 -16.79 -3.62 -5.28
N GLN A 187 -16.94 -3.55 -6.62
CA GLN A 187 -17.35 -4.71 -7.43
C GLN A 187 -16.32 -5.85 -7.37
N ARG A 188 -15.02 -5.53 -7.42
CA ARG A 188 -13.97 -6.53 -7.29
C ARG A 188 -13.91 -7.12 -5.89
N MET A 189 -14.11 -6.32 -4.84
CA MET A 189 -14.19 -6.80 -3.46
C MET A 189 -15.39 -7.73 -3.24
N ALA A 190 -16.47 -7.57 -4.00
CA ALA A 190 -17.63 -8.46 -3.96
C ALA A 190 -17.42 -9.81 -4.68
N GLN A 191 -16.32 -9.99 -5.42
CA GLN A 191 -15.99 -11.30 -5.99
C GLN A 191 -15.65 -12.29 -4.88
N ASP A 192 -15.98 -13.58 -5.11
CA ASP A 192 -15.86 -14.65 -4.13
C ASP A 192 -14.51 -14.66 -3.40
N GLY A 193 -14.60 -14.55 -2.08
CA GLY A 193 -13.46 -14.65 -1.18
C GLY A 193 -12.52 -13.45 -1.15
N THR A 194 -12.68 -12.44 -2.03
CA THR A 194 -11.75 -11.32 -2.15
C THR A 194 -11.74 -10.46 -0.90
N LEU A 195 -12.89 -9.93 -0.46
CA LEU A 195 -12.96 -9.10 0.75
C LEU A 195 -12.51 -9.87 1.99
N THR A 196 -12.94 -11.13 2.14
CA THR A 196 -12.51 -11.98 3.27
C THR A 196 -10.99 -12.18 3.28
N ALA A 197 -10.37 -12.35 2.11
CA ALA A 197 -8.92 -12.48 2.01
C ALA A 197 -8.21 -11.15 2.33
N ALA A 198 -8.68 -10.03 1.80
CA ALA A 198 -8.14 -8.70 2.06
C ALA A 198 -8.23 -8.31 3.55
N VAL A 199 -9.36 -8.58 4.22
CA VAL A 199 -9.55 -8.31 5.66
C VAL A 199 -8.59 -9.14 6.53
N LYS A 200 -8.06 -10.26 6.05
CA LYS A 200 -7.05 -11.04 6.81
C LYS A 200 -5.76 -10.27 7.07
N TRP A 201 -5.42 -9.24 6.30
CA TRP A 201 -4.29 -8.36 6.59
C TRP A 201 -4.46 -7.69 7.97
N TYR A 202 -5.64 -7.11 8.20
CA TYR A 202 -5.98 -6.50 9.50
C TYR A 202 -6.01 -7.55 10.63
N ARG A 203 -6.58 -8.71 10.36
CA ARG A 203 -6.67 -9.80 11.35
C ARG A 203 -5.30 -10.40 11.70
N ALA A 204 -4.37 -10.38 10.75
CA ALA A 204 -3.00 -10.89 10.95
C ALA A 204 -2.10 -9.93 11.72
N MET A 205 -2.43 -8.62 11.82
CA MET A 205 -1.66 -7.64 12.60
C MET A 205 -1.40 -8.10 14.03
N LEU A 206 -2.39 -8.72 14.67
CA LEU A 206 -2.29 -9.23 16.04
C LEU A 206 -1.32 -10.42 16.19
N LEU A 207 -0.85 -10.99 15.08
CA LEU A 207 0.12 -12.09 15.05
C LEU A 207 1.56 -11.59 14.77
N GLY A 208 1.74 -10.29 14.64
CA GLY A 208 3.04 -9.66 14.37
C GLY A 208 3.93 -9.58 15.59
N ASN A 209 5.24 -9.44 15.36
CA ASN A 209 6.18 -9.09 16.42
C ASN A 209 6.19 -7.56 16.60
N PRO A 210 5.82 -7.01 17.78
CA PRO A 210 5.80 -5.56 17.98
C PRO A 210 7.16 -4.88 17.73
N LYS A 211 8.27 -5.58 17.94
CA LYS A 211 9.61 -5.05 17.70
C LYS A 211 9.88 -4.75 16.23
N SER A 212 9.25 -5.46 15.29
CA SER A 212 9.41 -5.18 13.86
C SER A 212 8.84 -3.83 13.44
N PHE A 213 7.96 -3.24 14.25
CA PHE A 213 7.36 -1.93 13.98
C PHE A 213 8.21 -0.75 14.48
N THR A 214 9.26 -0.99 15.26
CA THR A 214 10.10 0.06 15.88
C THR A 214 11.45 0.25 15.20
N THR A 215 11.78 -0.57 14.21
CA THR A 215 13.04 -0.47 13.44
C THR A 215 13.02 0.83 12.62
N ARG A 216 14.10 1.60 12.71
CA ARG A 216 14.25 2.85 11.96
C ARG A 216 14.68 2.55 10.54
N THR A 217 14.11 3.29 9.59
CA THR A 217 14.39 3.10 8.16
C THR A 217 15.67 3.83 7.76
N THR A 218 16.56 3.15 7.03
CA THR A 218 17.87 3.67 6.57
C THR A 218 17.91 3.95 5.07
N VAL A 219 16.75 3.93 4.40
CA VAL A 219 16.59 4.19 2.97
C VAL A 219 16.13 5.62 2.75
N PRO A 220 16.67 6.38 1.76
CA PRO A 220 16.16 7.69 1.40
C PRO A 220 14.65 7.65 1.17
N THR A 221 13.91 8.46 1.90
CA THR A 221 12.45 8.33 1.98
C THR A 221 11.74 9.65 1.69
N MET A 222 10.73 9.60 0.82
CA MET A 222 9.75 10.66 0.63
C MET A 222 8.37 10.16 1.06
N PHE A 223 7.81 10.72 2.13
CA PHE A 223 6.51 10.35 2.65
C PHE A 223 5.42 11.32 2.20
N PHE A 224 4.32 10.79 1.65
CA PHE A 224 3.20 11.57 1.11
C PHE A 224 1.98 11.44 2.01
N TRP A 225 1.31 12.56 2.29
CA TRP A 225 0.13 12.57 3.13
C TRP A 225 -0.86 13.65 2.73
N GLY A 226 -2.14 13.26 2.57
CA GLY A 226 -3.25 14.17 2.33
C GLY A 226 -3.80 14.74 3.63
N ASP A 227 -3.98 16.08 3.72
CA ASP A 227 -4.41 16.69 4.97
C ASP A 227 -5.92 16.54 5.26
N GLN A 228 -6.69 16.04 4.28
CA GLN A 228 -8.08 15.62 4.45
C GLN A 228 -8.22 14.09 4.63
N ASP A 229 -7.12 13.38 4.86
CA ASP A 229 -7.15 11.93 5.12
C ASP A 229 -8.01 11.61 6.36
N GLN A 230 -9.06 10.80 6.15
CA GLN A 230 -9.98 10.41 7.21
C GLN A 230 -9.44 9.28 8.09
N PHE A 231 -8.49 8.50 7.57
CA PHE A 231 -7.95 7.29 8.22
C PHE A 231 -6.65 7.56 8.97
N CYS A 232 -5.75 8.36 8.40
CA CYS A 232 -4.43 8.68 8.96
C CYS A 232 -4.35 10.16 9.36
N LYS A 233 -4.38 10.42 10.66
CA LYS A 233 -4.42 11.78 11.22
C LYS A 233 -3.03 12.43 11.28
N PRO A 234 -2.97 13.77 11.41
CA PRO A 234 -1.71 14.53 11.35
C PRO A 234 -0.63 14.06 12.31
N ALA A 235 -1.00 13.59 13.51
CA ALA A 235 -0.03 13.23 14.55
C ALA A 235 0.98 12.15 14.09
N GLY A 236 0.50 11.11 13.41
CA GLY A 236 1.37 10.08 12.84
C GLY A 236 2.17 10.57 11.65
N ALA A 237 1.51 11.30 10.73
CA ALA A 237 2.14 11.83 9.53
C ALA A 237 3.30 12.79 9.84
N LEU A 238 3.08 13.74 10.72
CA LEU A 238 4.09 14.73 11.14
C LEU A 238 5.25 14.12 11.93
N ALA A 239 5.01 13.02 12.65
CA ALA A 239 6.03 12.31 13.42
C ALA A 239 6.85 11.31 12.58
N CYS A 240 6.47 11.05 11.33
CA CYS A 240 7.02 9.98 10.50
C CYS A 240 8.54 10.09 10.34
N GLY A 241 9.08 11.29 10.06
CA GLY A 241 10.51 11.53 9.90
C GLY A 241 11.37 11.22 11.13
N ASN A 242 10.78 11.18 12.33
CA ASN A 242 11.52 10.79 13.53
C ASN A 242 11.99 9.33 13.53
N TYR A 243 11.51 8.53 12.57
CA TYR A 243 11.81 7.11 12.44
C TYR A 243 12.58 6.77 11.16
N VAL A 244 13.18 7.79 10.51
CA VAL A 244 14.01 7.62 9.31
C VAL A 244 15.42 8.13 9.62
N ASP A 245 16.41 7.24 9.47
CA ASP A 245 17.86 7.53 9.64
C ASP A 245 18.55 7.63 8.26
N ALA A 246 17.88 8.32 7.34
CA ALA A 246 18.33 8.60 5.97
C ALA A 246 17.78 9.96 5.54
N PRO A 247 18.15 10.49 4.37
CA PRO A 247 17.48 11.66 3.82
C PRO A 247 15.96 11.47 3.79
N TYR A 248 15.23 12.43 4.35
CA TYR A 248 13.78 12.37 4.50
C TYR A 248 13.13 13.64 3.97
N ARG A 249 12.08 13.45 3.17
CA ARG A 249 11.21 14.53 2.66
C ARG A 249 9.76 14.20 3.00
N PHE A 250 9.02 15.19 3.53
CA PHE A 250 7.60 15.08 3.83
C PHE A 250 6.81 15.94 2.85
N GLU A 251 5.90 15.32 2.12
CA GLU A 251 5.02 15.98 1.16
C GLU A 251 3.59 15.98 1.66
N ARG A 252 3.10 17.17 1.99
CA ARG A 252 1.72 17.40 2.38
C ARG A 252 0.90 17.83 1.18
N PHE A 253 -0.12 17.05 0.86
CA PHE A 253 -1.09 17.36 -0.17
C PHE A 253 -2.25 18.16 0.45
N TYR A 254 -2.28 19.46 0.18
CA TYR A 254 -3.33 20.35 0.67
C TYR A 254 -4.65 20.06 -0.02
N GLY A 255 -5.69 19.79 0.76
CA GLY A 255 -7.00 19.34 0.26
C GLY A 255 -7.00 17.87 -0.21
N GLY A 256 -5.88 17.19 -0.20
CA GLY A 256 -5.77 15.78 -0.62
C GLY A 256 -6.43 14.83 0.39
N SER A 257 -7.19 13.87 -0.13
CA SER A 257 -7.79 12.80 0.65
C SER A 257 -6.80 11.65 0.92
N HIS A 258 -7.31 10.51 1.32
CA HIS A 258 -6.52 9.28 1.46
C HIS A 258 -6.02 8.73 0.11
N TRP A 259 -6.73 8.99 -0.98
CA TRP A 259 -6.61 8.29 -2.27
C TRP A 259 -5.67 8.99 -3.25
N LEU A 260 -4.54 9.50 -2.77
CA LEU A 260 -3.60 10.34 -3.50
C LEU A 260 -3.19 9.82 -4.89
N PRO A 261 -2.88 8.52 -5.09
CA PRO A 261 -2.46 8.02 -6.41
C PRO A 261 -3.52 8.19 -7.51
N GLU A 262 -4.79 8.16 -7.13
CA GLU A 262 -5.92 8.29 -8.08
C GLU A 262 -6.53 9.70 -8.09
N GLU A 263 -6.35 10.46 -7.00
CA GLU A 263 -6.90 11.80 -6.85
C GLU A 263 -5.99 12.86 -7.47
N GLN A 264 -4.67 12.71 -7.32
CA GLN A 264 -3.68 13.67 -7.78
C GLN A 264 -2.49 12.97 -8.47
N PRO A 265 -2.73 12.14 -9.50
CA PRO A 265 -1.69 11.33 -10.13
C PRO A 265 -0.56 12.17 -10.73
N ASP A 266 -0.86 13.37 -11.26
CA ASP A 266 0.12 14.25 -11.86
C ASP A 266 1.12 14.77 -10.81
N LEU A 267 0.64 15.21 -9.66
CA LEU A 267 1.49 15.70 -8.59
C LEU A 267 2.28 14.54 -7.94
N VAL A 268 1.63 13.40 -7.72
CA VAL A 268 2.28 12.18 -7.21
C VAL A 268 3.42 11.76 -8.14
N SER A 269 3.17 11.64 -9.44
CA SER A 269 4.17 11.24 -10.42
C SER A 269 5.32 12.22 -10.52
N LYS A 270 5.04 13.52 -10.55
CA LYS A 270 6.06 14.58 -10.55
C LYS A 270 7.01 14.43 -9.35
N LEU A 271 6.46 14.31 -8.15
CA LEU A 271 7.25 14.20 -6.93
C LEU A 271 8.04 12.89 -6.87
N LEU A 272 7.46 11.77 -7.34
CA LEU A 272 8.17 10.50 -7.45
C LEU A 272 9.37 10.63 -8.40
N LEU A 273 9.20 11.24 -9.57
CA LEU A 273 10.29 11.46 -10.52
C LEU A 273 11.40 12.32 -9.94
N GLU A 274 11.06 13.40 -9.21
CA GLU A 274 12.04 14.21 -8.49
C GLU A 274 12.82 13.37 -7.46
N HIS A 275 12.12 12.51 -6.71
CA HIS A 275 12.75 11.66 -5.71
C HIS A 275 13.66 10.61 -6.35
N PHE A 276 13.22 9.95 -7.40
CA PHE A 276 14.00 8.93 -8.12
C PHE A 276 15.27 9.53 -8.75
N ALA A 277 15.18 10.72 -9.32
CA ALA A 277 16.33 11.42 -9.89
C ALA A 277 17.42 11.75 -8.85
N ASN A 278 17.04 11.96 -7.59
CA ASN A 278 18.00 12.20 -6.51
C ASN A 278 18.68 10.92 -6.00
N TYR A 279 18.10 9.75 -6.27
CA TYR A 279 18.60 8.45 -5.81
C TYR A 279 18.52 7.41 -6.94
N PRO A 280 19.31 7.56 -8.00
CA PRO A 280 19.24 6.68 -9.17
C PRO A 280 19.58 5.21 -8.82
N VAL A 281 19.02 4.29 -9.61
CA VAL A 281 19.28 2.83 -9.51
C VAL A 281 20.52 2.49 -10.33
#